data_d63e77c1a68c8760da77b0db837b116f
#
_entry.id   d63e77c1a68c8760da77b0db837b116f
#
_cell.length_a   1.000
_cell.length_b   1.000
_cell.length_c   1.000
_cell.angle_alpha   90.00
_cell.angle_beta   90.00
_cell.angle_gamma   90.00
#
_symmetry.space_group_name_H-M   'P 1'
#
loop_
_entity.id
_entity.type
_entity.pdbx_description
1 polymer ?
#
loop_
_entity_poly.entity_id
_entity_poly.type
_entity_poly.pdbx_seq_one_letter_code
_entity_poly.pdbx_strand_id
1 'polypeptide(L)' 'MEEFNVVYRLQRHLKQAVEDCQNTIMSGVDTLEKYQYLVGKVQGFEQTLQEISNLLENKEQNDE' A
#
# COMPACT_ATOMS: atom_id res chain seq x y z
N MET A 1 -22.12 -4.03 -4.56
CA MET A 1 -20.93 -4.57 -4.96
C MET A 1 -19.92 -4.87 -3.90
N GLU A 2 -20.09 -6.05 -3.38
CA GLU A 2 -19.22 -6.48 -2.30
C GLU A 2 -17.77 -6.60 -2.74
N GLU A 3 -17.56 -6.95 -4.00
CA GLU A 3 -16.20 -7.10 -4.51
C GLU A 3 -15.45 -5.79 -4.45
N PHE A 4 -16.10 -4.70 -4.84
CA PHE A 4 -15.43 -3.40 -4.79
C PHE A 4 -15.24 -2.95 -3.36
N ASN A 5 -16.18 -3.28 -2.48
CA ASN A 5 -15.99 -2.95 -1.07
C ASN A 5 -14.75 -3.62 -0.50
N VAL A 6 -14.52 -4.88 -0.87
CA VAL A 6 -13.35 -5.59 -0.40
C VAL A 6 -12.08 -4.91 -0.92
N VAL A 7 -12.08 -4.53 -2.20
CA VAL A 7 -10.91 -3.89 -2.78
C VAL A 7 -10.62 -2.56 -2.10
N TYR A 8 -11.64 -1.75 -1.88
CA TYR A 8 -11.44 -0.45 -1.24
C TYR A 8 -10.99 -0.62 0.21
N ARG A 9 -11.50 -1.62 0.89
CA ARG A 9 -11.04 -1.89 2.25
C ARG A 9 -9.59 -2.33 2.25
N LEU A 10 -9.19 -3.13 1.28
CA LEU A 10 -7.80 -3.54 1.17
C LEU A 10 -6.90 -2.34 0.91
N GLN A 11 -7.33 -1.44 0.03
CA GLN A 11 -6.56 -0.23 -0.22
C GLN A 11 -6.38 0.59 1.05
N ARG A 12 -7.44 0.74 1.81
CA ARG A 12 -7.36 1.49 3.07
C ARG A 12 -6.41 0.81 4.05
N HIS A 13 -6.50 -0.50 4.11
CA HIS A 13 -5.63 -1.27 4.99
C HIS A 13 -4.17 -1.11 4.61
N LEU A 14 -3.88 -1.16 3.32
CA LEU A 14 -2.52 -0.99 2.84
C LEU A 14 -2.00 0.42 3.10
N LYS A 15 -2.84 1.42 2.91
CA LYS A 15 -2.44 2.80 3.21
C LYS A 15 -2.12 2.97 4.68
N GLN A 16 -2.90 2.34 5.55
CA GLN A 16 -2.62 2.39 6.97
C GLN A 16 -1.30 1.70 7.29
N ALA A 17 -1.02 0.60 6.62
CA ALA A 17 0.25 -0.12 6.83
C ALA A 17 1.43 0.74 6.42
N VAL A 18 1.30 1.48 5.32
CA VAL A 18 2.34 2.40 4.89
C VAL A 18 2.55 3.49 5.95
N GLU A 19 1.47 4.06 6.44
CA GLU A 19 1.55 5.09 7.46
C GLU A 19 2.23 4.58 8.71
N ASP A 20 1.88 3.38 9.12
CA ASP A 20 2.47 2.79 10.33
C ASP A 20 3.97 2.61 10.16
N CYS A 21 4.40 2.13 9.00
CA CYS A 21 5.82 1.98 8.73
C CYS A 21 6.54 3.32 8.72
N GLN A 22 5.93 4.32 8.10
CA GLN A 22 6.52 5.65 8.04
C GLN A 22 6.62 6.28 9.42
N ASN A 23 5.61 6.08 10.24
CA ASN A 23 5.64 6.60 11.62
C ASN A 23 6.74 5.93 12.42
N THR A 24 6.93 4.64 12.22
CA THR A 24 8.02 3.94 12.89
C THR A 24 9.37 4.49 12.48
N ILE A 25 9.55 4.74 11.18
CA ILE A 25 10.81 5.31 10.70
C ILE A 25 11.02 6.70 11.30
N MET A 26 9.97 7.51 11.33
CA MET A 26 10.09 8.88 11.83
C MET A 26 10.35 8.94 13.32
N SER A 27 9.85 7.97 14.07
CA SER A 27 10.08 7.97 15.52
C SER A 27 11.48 7.46 15.87
N GLY A 28 12.24 6.97 14.89
CA GLY A 28 13.61 6.56 15.10
C GLY A 28 13.75 5.05 15.02
N VAL A 29 14.73 4.63 14.23
CA VAL A 29 15.05 3.22 14.06
C VAL A 29 16.49 3.04 14.52
N ASP A 30 16.74 2.00 15.31
CA ASP A 30 18.04 1.86 15.96
C ASP A 30 19.07 1.16 15.11
N THR A 31 18.71 0.55 13.99
CA THR A 31 19.66 -0.11 13.11
C THR A 31 19.39 0.20 11.66
N LEU A 32 20.43 0.15 10.85
CA LEU A 32 20.29 0.33 9.41
C LEU A 32 19.46 -0.78 8.81
N GLU A 33 19.61 -1.99 9.31
CA GLU A 33 18.88 -3.12 8.79
C GLU A 33 17.37 -2.93 8.97
N LYS A 34 16.96 -2.46 10.15
CA LYS A 34 15.55 -2.20 10.38
C LYS A 34 15.04 -1.09 9.47
N TYR A 35 15.85 -0.07 9.28
CA TYR A 35 15.46 1.02 8.40
C TYR A 35 15.22 0.51 6.99
N GLN A 36 16.17 -0.28 6.48
CA GLN A 36 16.06 -0.80 5.13
C GLN A 36 14.86 -1.73 4.99
N TYR A 37 14.61 -2.54 6.02
CA TYR A 37 13.45 -3.42 6.01
C TYR A 37 12.14 -2.64 5.91
N LEU A 38 12.03 -1.58 6.71
CA LEU A 38 10.81 -0.79 6.71
C LEU A 38 10.62 -0.03 5.40
N VAL A 39 11.71 0.51 4.85
CA VAL A 39 11.64 1.18 3.57
C VAL A 39 11.18 0.21 2.49
N GLY A 40 11.70 -1.02 2.52
CA GLY A 40 11.28 -2.03 1.55
C GLY A 40 9.80 -2.35 1.69
N LYS A 41 9.30 -2.43 2.91
CA LYS A 41 7.88 -2.68 3.12
C LYS A 41 7.03 -1.56 2.56
N VAL A 42 7.43 -0.31 2.81
CA VAL A 42 6.70 0.83 2.29
C VAL A 42 6.65 0.77 0.77
N GLN A 43 7.80 0.52 0.15
CA GLN A 43 7.84 0.44 -1.30
C GLN A 43 6.96 -0.68 -1.84
N GLY A 44 6.96 -1.83 -1.17
CA GLY A 44 6.12 -2.94 -1.59
C GLY A 44 4.63 -2.61 -1.47
N PHE A 45 4.25 -2.03 -0.35
CA PHE A 45 2.84 -1.64 -0.16
C PHE A 45 2.42 -0.60 -1.18
N GLU A 46 3.27 0.37 -1.45
CA GLU A 46 2.93 1.42 -2.41
C GLU A 46 2.85 0.87 -3.81
N GLN A 47 3.71 -0.06 -4.16
CA GLN A 47 3.63 -0.70 -5.47
C GLN A 47 2.33 -1.48 -5.60
N THR A 48 1.95 -2.20 -4.55
CA THR A 48 0.70 -2.94 -4.57
C THR A 48 -0.50 -2.01 -4.72
N LEU A 49 -0.47 -0.89 -4.00
CA LEU A 49 -1.54 0.10 -4.13
C LEU A 49 -1.63 0.62 -5.55
N GLN A 50 -0.49 0.88 -6.16
CA GLN A 50 -0.46 1.35 -7.54
C GLN A 50 -1.05 0.32 -8.49
N GLU A 51 -0.72 -0.95 -8.27
CA GLU A 51 -1.25 -2.01 -9.11
C GLU A 51 -2.76 -2.15 -8.96
N ILE A 52 -3.26 -2.03 -7.74
CA ILE A 52 -4.70 -2.07 -7.52
C ILE A 52 -5.38 -0.93 -8.28
N SER A 53 -4.82 0.27 -8.18
CA SER A 53 -5.39 1.42 -8.88
C SER A 53 -5.39 1.20 -10.38
N ASN A 54 -4.29 0.66 -10.91
CA ASN A 54 -4.19 0.40 -12.34
C ASN A 54 -5.23 -0.61 -12.78
N LEU A 55 -5.44 -1.65 -11.99
CA LEU A 55 -6.42 -2.67 -12.34
C LEU A 55 -7.83 -2.11 -12.33
N LEU A 56 -8.13 -1.26 -11.36
CA LEU A 56 -9.44 -0.63 -11.30
C LEU A 56 -9.68 0.27 -12.49
N GLU A 57 -8.66 1.05 -12.86
CA GLU A 57 -8.77 1.90 -14.05
C GLU A 57 -8.96 1.10 -15.32
N ASN A 58 -8.17 0.04 -15.44
CA ASN A 58 -8.29 -0.80 -16.63
C ASN A 58 -9.67 -1.42 -16.74
N LYS A 59 -10.22 -1.84 -15.62
CA LYS A 59 -11.54 -2.42 -15.64
C LYS A 59 -12.58 -1.42 -16.11
N GLU A 60 -12.44 -0.18 -15.64
CA GLU A 60 -13.37 0.87 -16.05
C GLU A 60 -13.23 1.20 -17.52
N GLN A 61 -11.99 1.24 -18.01
CA GLN A 61 -11.73 1.58 -19.39
C GLN A 61 -12.13 0.47 -20.34
N ASN A 62 -12.01 -0.76 -19.90
CA ASN A 62 -12.32 -1.91 -20.75
C ASN A 62 -13.77 -2.31 -20.68
N ASP A 63 -14.58 -1.45 -20.20
CA ASP A 63 -15.97 -1.73 -19.97
C ASP A 63 -16.80 -1.43 -21.21
N GLU A 64 -16.39 -1.91 -22.33
CA GLU A 64 -17.16 -1.67 -23.56
C GLU A 64 -17.81 -2.92 -24.05
#